data_83c428cee019bdbbcb3bce8dff736465
#
_entry.id   83c428cee019bdbbcb3bce8dff736465
#
_cell.length_a   1.000
_cell.length_b   1.000
_cell.length_c   1.000
_cell.angle_alpha   90.00
_cell.angle_beta   90.00
_cell.angle_gamma   90.00
#
_symmetry.space_group_name_H-M   'P 1'
#
loop_
_entity.id
_entity.type
_entity.pdbx_description
1 polymer ?
#
loop_
_entity_poly.entity_id
_entity_poly.type
_entity_poly.pdbx_seq_one_letter_code
_entity_poly.pdbx_strand_id
1 'polypeptide(L)'
;MDTHAYRLQARIAKALAHPTRIAILEMLRVGERCVCEMEPELGASQANISQHLAALRDANLVVGRREGMRIQYQVNDERVFQVLDLLAAIRHDQLNQARQALVALEGVTV
;
A
#
# COMPACT_ATOMS: atom_id res chain seq x y z
N MET A 1 -23.50 18.06 3.56
CA MET A 1 -22.37 17.11 3.43
C MET A 1 -22.52 16.35 2.12
N ASP A 2 -21.49 16.34 1.29
CA ASP A 2 -21.50 15.61 0.02
C ASP A 2 -21.16 14.13 0.27
N THR A 3 -22.19 13.35 0.60
CA THR A 3 -22.04 11.92 0.91
C THR A 3 -21.50 11.12 -0.27
N HIS A 4 -21.84 11.52 -1.49
CA HIS A 4 -21.36 10.83 -2.69
C HIS A 4 -19.85 11.00 -2.85
N ALA A 5 -19.34 12.21 -2.68
CA ALA A 5 -17.89 12.48 -2.74
C ALA A 5 -17.14 11.69 -1.66
N TYR A 6 -17.69 11.65 -0.45
CA TYR A 6 -17.05 10.90 0.65
C TYR A 6 -17.07 9.39 0.43
N ARG A 7 -18.09 8.86 -0.23
CA ARG A 7 -18.12 7.45 -0.61
C ARG A 7 -17.03 7.11 -1.63
N LEU A 8 -16.79 8.00 -2.58
CA LEU A 8 -15.72 7.82 -3.57
C LEU A 8 -14.35 7.86 -2.89
N GLN A 9 -14.14 8.80 -1.97
CA GLN A 9 -12.89 8.86 -1.20
C GLN A 9 -12.70 7.60 -0.35
N ALA A 10 -13.76 7.12 0.27
CA ALA A 10 -13.72 5.90 1.09
C ALA A 10 -13.40 4.67 0.24
N ARG A 11 -13.88 4.62 -0.99
CA ARG A 11 -13.57 3.53 -1.92
C ARG A 11 -12.07 3.47 -2.22
N ILE A 12 -11.47 4.63 -2.44
CA ILE A 12 -10.01 4.72 -2.66
C ILE A 12 -9.26 4.27 -1.41
N ALA A 13 -9.65 4.80 -0.25
CA ALA A 13 -9.01 4.45 1.02
C ALA A 13 -9.13 2.94 1.31
N LYS A 14 -10.28 2.36 1.01
CA LYS A 14 -10.55 0.94 1.20
C LYS A 14 -9.64 0.07 0.33
N ALA A 15 -9.36 0.51 -0.88
CA ALA A 15 -8.44 -0.19 -1.78
C ALA A 15 -7.02 -0.21 -1.22
N LEU A 16 -6.63 0.77 -0.41
CA LEU A 16 -5.33 0.84 0.24
C LEU A 16 -5.27 0.04 1.55
N ALA A 17 -6.42 -0.28 2.13
CA ALA A 17 -6.51 -0.80 3.50
C ALA A 17 -6.23 -2.31 3.59
N HIS A 18 -5.09 -2.75 3.08
CA HIS A 18 -4.64 -4.14 3.19
C HIS A 18 -3.12 -4.19 3.13
N PRO A 19 -2.45 -4.92 4.05
CA PRO A 19 -0.99 -4.96 4.09
C PRO A 19 -0.34 -5.35 2.78
N THR A 20 -0.86 -6.34 2.09
CA THR A 20 -0.31 -6.80 0.81
C THR A 20 -0.44 -5.73 -0.27
N ARG A 21 -1.55 -5.00 -0.28
CA ARG A 21 -1.74 -3.91 -1.26
C ARG A 21 -0.78 -2.76 -1.02
N ILE A 22 -0.55 -2.41 0.23
CA ILE A 22 0.44 -1.39 0.60
C ILE A 22 1.83 -1.84 0.15
N ALA A 23 2.19 -3.09 0.41
CA ALA A 23 3.48 -3.64 0.00
C ALA A 23 3.65 -3.63 -1.51
N ILE A 24 2.61 -4.00 -2.27
CA ILE A 24 2.63 -3.95 -3.74
C ILE A 24 2.89 -2.52 -4.21
N LEU A 25 2.17 -1.54 -3.68
CA LEU A 25 2.34 -0.15 -4.08
C LEU A 25 3.75 0.36 -3.75
N GLU A 26 4.30 -0.02 -2.60
CA GLU A 26 5.67 0.34 -2.25
C GLU A 26 6.69 -0.25 -3.24
N MET A 27 6.46 -1.47 -3.69
CA MET A 27 7.32 -2.08 -4.71
C MET A 27 7.27 -1.32 -6.04
N LEU A 28 6.10 -0.79 -6.39
CA LEU A 28 5.92 -0.02 -7.62
C LEU A 28 6.51 1.38 -7.55
N ARG A 29 6.96 1.82 -6.37
CA ARG A 29 7.60 3.13 -6.18
C ARG A 29 8.87 3.29 -7.04
N VAL A 30 9.59 2.20 -7.24
CA VAL A 30 10.85 2.21 -8.00
C VAL A 30 10.67 1.94 -9.50
N GLY A 31 9.46 1.65 -9.95
CA GLY A 31 9.17 1.43 -11.37
C GLY A 31 8.21 0.28 -11.61
N GLU A 32 7.98 -0.02 -12.88
CA GLU A 32 7.10 -1.10 -13.29
C GLU A 32 7.57 -2.46 -12.79
N ARG A 33 6.61 -3.34 -12.44
CA ARG A 33 6.88 -4.69 -11.99
C ARG A 33 5.83 -5.65 -12.51
N CYS A 34 6.23 -6.89 -12.83
CA CYS A 34 5.30 -7.99 -13.09
C CYS A 34 5.00 -8.73 -11.78
N VAL A 35 3.95 -9.57 -11.79
CA VAL A 35 3.64 -10.43 -10.65
C VAL A 35 4.81 -11.37 -10.33
N CYS A 36 5.52 -11.84 -11.35
CA CYS A 36 6.67 -12.73 -11.20
C CYS A 36 7.79 -12.11 -10.35
N GLU A 37 7.92 -10.79 -10.34
CA GLU A 37 8.90 -10.10 -9.51
C GLU A 37 8.38 -9.87 -8.08
N MET A 38 7.06 -9.84 -7.91
CA MET A 38 6.43 -9.59 -6.61
C MET A 38 6.38 -10.85 -5.74
N GLU A 39 6.18 -12.02 -6.35
CA GLU A 39 6.04 -13.28 -5.61
C GLU A 39 7.16 -13.54 -4.61
N PRO A 40 8.44 -13.50 -5.02
CA PRO A 40 9.52 -13.80 -4.09
C PRO A 40 9.64 -12.81 -2.93
N GLU A 41 9.33 -11.54 -3.18
CA GLU A 41 9.44 -10.51 -2.14
C GLU A 41 8.27 -10.54 -1.16
N LEU A 42 7.06 -10.82 -1.67
CA LEU A 42 5.86 -10.79 -0.84
C LEU A 42 5.57 -12.12 -0.14
N GLY A 43 6.14 -13.21 -0.64
CA GLY A 43 5.84 -14.54 -0.11
C GLY A 43 4.39 -14.93 -0.28
N ALA A 44 3.71 -14.38 -1.30
CA ALA A 44 2.31 -14.65 -1.61
C ALA A 44 2.22 -15.31 -2.97
N SER A 45 1.14 -16.08 -3.20
CA SER A 45 0.95 -16.76 -4.48
C SER A 45 0.60 -15.77 -5.60
N GLN A 46 0.86 -16.18 -6.83
CA GLN A 46 0.49 -15.40 -8.01
C GLN A 46 -1.01 -15.05 -8.02
N ALA A 47 -1.85 -16.02 -7.67
CA ALA A 47 -3.30 -15.81 -7.63
C ALA A 47 -3.68 -14.75 -6.60
N ASN A 48 -3.08 -14.80 -5.42
CA ASN A 48 -3.33 -13.82 -4.35
C ASN A 48 -2.90 -12.42 -4.77
N ILE A 49 -1.69 -12.29 -5.30
CA ILE A 49 -1.16 -11.00 -5.78
C ILE A 49 -2.04 -10.44 -6.90
N SER A 50 -2.45 -11.29 -7.84
CA SER A 50 -3.30 -10.88 -8.96
C SER A 50 -4.66 -10.35 -8.48
N GLN A 51 -5.24 -10.95 -7.43
CA GLN A 51 -6.49 -10.48 -6.83
C GLN A 51 -6.32 -9.08 -6.22
N HIS A 52 -5.22 -8.85 -5.52
CA HIS A 52 -4.94 -7.54 -4.94
C HIS A 52 -4.67 -6.48 -6.01
N LEU A 53 -3.97 -6.84 -7.07
CA LEU A 53 -3.75 -5.94 -8.20
C LEU A 53 -5.07 -5.60 -8.90
N ALA A 54 -5.98 -6.57 -9.04
CA ALA A 54 -7.30 -6.32 -9.61
C ALA A 54 -8.08 -5.30 -8.78
N ALA A 55 -8.05 -5.43 -7.46
CA ALA A 55 -8.71 -4.47 -6.57
C ALA A 55 -8.11 -3.07 -6.69
N LEU A 56 -6.79 -2.96 -6.77
CA LEU A 56 -6.11 -1.68 -6.97
C LEU A 56 -6.43 -1.08 -8.33
N ARG A 57 -6.50 -1.90 -9.37
CA ARG A 57 -6.86 -1.46 -10.72
C ARG A 57 -8.30 -0.98 -10.78
N ASP A 58 -9.22 -1.68 -10.11
CA ASP A 58 -10.64 -1.29 -10.06
C ASP A 58 -10.83 0.07 -9.39
N ALA A 59 -9.94 0.44 -8.48
CA ALA A 59 -9.93 1.75 -7.84
C ALA A 59 -9.10 2.78 -8.62
N ASN A 60 -8.60 2.43 -9.80
CA ASN A 60 -7.77 3.28 -10.66
C ASN A 60 -6.46 3.72 -10.02
N LEU A 61 -5.91 2.91 -9.12
CA LEU A 61 -4.65 3.23 -8.44
C LEU A 61 -3.44 2.63 -9.16
N VAL A 62 -3.65 1.54 -9.91
CA VAL A 62 -2.61 0.93 -10.73
C VAL A 62 -3.14 0.69 -12.13
N VAL A 63 -2.24 0.60 -13.07
CA VAL A 63 -2.53 0.25 -14.47
C VAL A 63 -1.55 -0.83 -14.91
N GLY A 64 -2.05 -1.77 -15.72
CA GLY A 64 -1.25 -2.84 -16.30
C GLY A 64 -0.98 -2.60 -17.77
N ARG A 65 0.23 -2.92 -18.20
CA ARG A 65 0.65 -2.85 -19.60
C ARG A 65 1.17 -4.21 -20.02
N ARG A 66 0.61 -4.75 -21.10
CA ARG A 66 1.06 -6.03 -21.60
C ARG A 66 2.43 -5.89 -22.28
N GLU A 67 3.34 -6.76 -21.91
CA GLU A 67 4.68 -6.85 -22.50
C GLU A 67 5.01 -8.33 -22.73
N GLY A 68 4.80 -8.80 -23.96
CA GLY A 68 4.94 -10.21 -24.28
C GLY A 68 3.94 -11.05 -23.52
N MET A 69 4.41 -12.04 -22.78
CA MET A 69 3.60 -12.92 -21.94
C MET A 69 3.34 -12.36 -20.54
N ARG A 70 3.89 -11.19 -20.24
CA ARG A 70 3.80 -10.59 -18.92
C ARG A 70 2.95 -9.34 -18.95
N ILE A 71 2.45 -8.97 -17.79
CA ILE A 71 1.81 -7.67 -17.57
C ILE A 71 2.71 -6.90 -16.59
N GLN A 72 3.13 -5.72 -17.01
CA GLN A 72 3.89 -4.80 -16.17
C GLN A 72 2.90 -3.84 -15.51
N TYR A 73 2.97 -3.73 -14.19
CA TYR A 73 2.08 -2.85 -13.42
C TYR A 73 2.84 -1.61 -12.96
N GLN A 74 2.15 -0.49 -12.94
CA GLN A 74 2.66 0.75 -12.39
C GLN A 74 1.56 1.51 -11.69
N VAL A 75 1.93 2.40 -10.78
CA VAL A 75 0.97 3.27 -10.11
C VAL A 75 0.44 4.28 -11.11
N ASN A 76 -0.89 4.46 -11.12
CA ASN A 76 -1.58 5.34 -12.04
C ASN A 76 -1.58 6.80 -11.59
N ASP A 77 -1.38 7.05 -10.29
CA ASP A 77 -1.39 8.39 -9.71
C ASP A 77 -0.33 8.45 -8.61
N GLU A 78 0.70 9.26 -8.81
CA GLU A 78 1.83 9.35 -7.89
C GLU A 78 1.46 9.90 -6.51
N ARG A 79 0.30 10.54 -6.37
CA ARG A 79 -0.18 10.99 -5.06
C ARG A 79 -0.41 9.82 -4.10
N VAL A 80 -0.58 8.62 -4.63
CA VAL A 80 -0.65 7.40 -3.80
C VAL A 80 0.58 7.29 -2.90
N PHE A 81 1.75 7.62 -3.42
CA PHE A 81 2.99 7.55 -2.63
C PHE A 81 3.00 8.59 -1.51
N GLN A 82 2.41 9.76 -1.73
CA GLN A 82 2.26 10.77 -0.69
C GLN A 82 1.35 10.27 0.44
N VAL A 83 0.27 9.60 0.09
CA VAL A 83 -0.64 8.99 1.08
C VAL A 83 0.10 7.91 1.88
N LEU A 84 0.84 7.04 1.20
CA LEU A 84 1.63 5.99 1.86
C LEU A 84 2.68 6.58 2.79
N ASP A 85 3.33 7.66 2.38
CA ASP A 85 4.33 8.34 3.20
C ASP A 85 3.71 8.92 4.47
N LEU A 86 2.52 9.51 4.37
CA LEU A 86 1.79 10.04 5.53
C LEU A 86 1.35 8.91 6.47
N LEU A 87 0.86 7.81 5.93
CA LEU A 87 0.50 6.64 6.73
C LEU A 87 1.74 6.09 7.46
N ALA A 88 2.87 6.03 6.78
CA ALA A 88 4.12 5.57 7.37
C ALA A 88 4.59 6.50 8.49
N ALA A 89 4.45 7.81 8.31
CA ALA A 89 4.80 8.80 9.34
C ALA A 89 3.93 8.65 10.58
N ILE A 90 2.61 8.48 10.40
CA ILE A 90 1.68 8.24 11.50
C ILE A 90 2.05 6.96 12.25
N ARG A 91 2.29 5.87 11.51
CA ARG A 91 2.70 4.59 12.09
C ARG A 91 3.98 4.75 12.93
N HIS A 92 4.97 5.43 12.38
CA HIS A 92 6.25 5.66 13.05
C HIS A 92 6.06 6.42 14.36
N ASP A 93 5.27 7.49 14.33
CA ASP A 93 5.00 8.31 15.53
C ASP A 93 4.24 7.52 16.59
N GLN A 94 3.26 6.72 16.18
CA GLN A 94 2.51 5.87 17.11
C GLN A 94 3.40 4.84 17.79
N LEU A 95 4.31 4.22 17.04
CA LEU A 95 5.27 3.26 17.59
C LEU A 95 6.22 3.93 18.58
N ASN A 96 6.70 5.13 18.27
CA ASN A 96 7.55 5.90 19.17
C ASN A 96 6.82 6.27 20.45
N GLN A 97 5.57 6.73 20.36
CA GLN A 97 4.76 7.07 21.52
C GLN A 97 4.51 5.85 22.41
N ALA A 98 4.19 4.71 21.82
CA ALA A 98 3.99 3.47 22.54
C ALA A 98 5.26 3.02 23.25
N ARG A 99 6.41 3.16 22.60
CA ARG A 99 7.71 2.82 23.15
C ARG A 99 8.05 3.74 24.36
N GLN A 100 7.82 5.03 24.22
CA GLN A 100 8.05 6.00 25.29
C GLN A 100 7.16 5.73 26.48
N ALA A 101 5.89 5.41 26.26
CA ALA A 101 4.95 5.07 27.32
C ALA A 101 5.39 3.81 28.07
N LEU A 102 5.88 2.80 27.36
CA LEU A 102 6.37 1.56 27.95
C LEU A 102 7.60 1.82 28.82
N VAL A 103 8.55 2.60 28.34
CA VAL A 103 9.75 2.99 29.08
C VAL A 103 9.38 3.75 30.35
N ALA A 104 8.42 4.66 30.27
CA ALA A 104 7.96 5.42 31.45
C ALA A 104 7.31 4.50 32.50
N LEU A 105 6.53 3.51 32.05
CA LEU A 105 5.90 2.53 32.95
C LEU A 105 6.91 1.64 33.65
N GLU A 106 8.00 1.28 33.00
CA GLU A 106 9.04 0.44 33.57
C GLU A 106 9.97 1.20 34.51
N GLY A 107 9.81 2.53 34.62
CA GLY A 107 10.67 3.38 35.44
C GLY A 107 12.10 3.41 34.93
N VAL A 108 12.34 3.07 33.68
CA VAL A 108 13.69 3.10 33.10
C VAL A 108 14.05 4.52 32.78
N THR A 109 14.96 5.09 33.53
CA THR A 109 15.59 6.37 33.17
C THR A 109 16.90 6.11 32.47
N VAL A 110 17.01 6.67 31.30
CA VAL A 110 18.22 6.56 30.50
C VAL A 110 19.13 7.74 30.81
#